data_92fe51cde37924074585416d18daa463
#
_entry.id   92fe51cde37924074585416d18daa463
#
_cell.length_a   1.000
_cell.length_b   1.000
_cell.length_c   1.000
_cell.angle_alpha   90.00
_cell.angle_beta   90.00
_cell.angle_gamma   90.00
#
_symmetry.space_group_name_H-M   'P 1'
#
loop_
_entity.id
_entity.type
_entity.pdbx_description
1 polymer ?
#
loop_
_entity_poly.entity_id
_entity_poly.type
_entity_poly.pdbx_seq_one_letter_code
_entity_poly.pdbx_strand_id
1 'polypeptide(L)'
;MNRIYLDQASTSFPKAPGVAQAMMDYLTMNGVNVNRGCYSSAYSAEEVIYETRQLLAELFHFSKCKNVIFTPNVTTSLNFILKGFLKPGDHILVSAMEHNAVMRPVVQLASLGISFDRIPCRTDGSMILEKVEELIRPETKAIVTLHASNVCGT
;
A
#
# COMPACT_ATOMS: atom_id res chain seq x y z
N MET A 1 1.66 -34.85 -6.52
CA MET A 1 2.85 -34.02 -6.24
C MET A 1 2.40 -32.77 -5.46
N ASN A 2 2.99 -32.51 -4.29
CA ASN A 2 2.75 -31.26 -3.60
C ASN A 2 3.43 -30.12 -4.39
N ARG A 3 2.64 -29.16 -4.89
CA ARG A 3 3.15 -27.98 -5.58
C ARG A 3 3.75 -27.02 -4.54
N ILE A 4 5.02 -26.69 -4.69
CA ILE A 4 5.68 -25.64 -3.91
C ILE A 4 5.51 -24.32 -4.68
N TYR A 5 4.95 -23.30 -4.02
CA TYR A 5 4.74 -21.96 -4.59
C TYR A 5 5.55 -20.95 -3.80
N LEU A 6 6.52 -20.30 -4.44
CA LEU A 6 7.49 -19.38 -3.83
C LEU A 6 7.35 -17.93 -4.34
N ASP A 7 6.25 -17.59 -5.02
CA ASP A 7 6.03 -16.26 -5.62
C ASP A 7 4.87 -15.50 -4.94
N GLN A 8 4.78 -15.60 -3.62
CA GLN A 8 3.75 -14.92 -2.83
C GLN A 8 3.82 -13.40 -2.93
N ALA A 9 4.99 -12.85 -3.19
CA ALA A 9 5.17 -11.40 -3.38
C ALA A 9 4.45 -10.87 -4.63
N SER A 10 4.32 -11.69 -5.66
CA SER A 10 3.57 -11.37 -6.88
C SER A 10 2.06 -11.45 -6.65
N THR A 11 1.59 -12.57 -6.12
CA THR A 11 0.19 -12.80 -5.72
C THR A 11 0.11 -13.98 -4.75
N SER A 12 -0.80 -13.90 -3.80
CA SER A 12 -1.03 -15.02 -2.87
C SER A 12 -1.63 -16.23 -3.59
N PHE A 13 -1.02 -17.41 -3.40
CA PHE A 13 -1.55 -18.69 -3.88
C PHE A 13 -1.18 -19.82 -2.90
N PRO A 14 -2.15 -20.69 -2.50
CA PRO A 14 -3.59 -20.60 -2.82
C PRO A 14 -4.23 -19.35 -2.22
N LYS A 15 -5.37 -18.95 -2.77
CA LYS A 15 -6.17 -17.85 -2.18
C LYS A 15 -6.71 -18.28 -0.81
N ALA A 16 -6.94 -17.31 0.06
CA ALA A 16 -7.54 -17.58 1.36
C ALA A 16 -8.92 -18.28 1.20
N PRO A 17 -9.28 -19.20 2.10
CA PRO A 17 -10.59 -19.84 2.07
C PRO A 17 -11.71 -18.80 2.01
N GLY A 18 -12.74 -19.07 1.20
CA GLY A 18 -13.91 -18.22 1.05
C GLY A 18 -13.78 -17.08 0.02
N VAL A 19 -12.57 -16.67 -0.40
CA VAL A 19 -12.40 -15.55 -1.36
C VAL A 19 -13.15 -15.80 -2.67
N ALA A 20 -12.98 -16.97 -3.28
CA ALA A 20 -13.63 -17.28 -4.56
C ALA A 20 -15.16 -17.30 -4.41
N GLN A 21 -15.67 -17.88 -3.31
CA GLN A 21 -17.10 -17.94 -3.04
C GLN A 21 -17.68 -16.53 -2.82
N ALA A 22 -17.05 -15.70 -1.99
CA ALA A 22 -17.51 -14.33 -1.75
C ALA A 22 -17.55 -13.49 -3.04
N MET A 23 -16.56 -13.65 -3.93
CA MET A 23 -16.58 -13.00 -5.25
C MET A 23 -17.74 -13.48 -6.12
N MET A 24 -18.01 -14.80 -6.15
CA MET A 24 -19.11 -15.36 -6.91
C MET A 24 -20.47 -14.88 -6.37
N ASP A 25 -20.63 -14.91 -5.05
CA ASP A 25 -21.87 -14.48 -4.39
C ASP A 25 -22.13 -12.99 -4.66
N TYR A 26 -21.11 -12.15 -4.57
CA TYR A 26 -21.25 -10.73 -4.91
C TYR A 26 -21.68 -10.52 -6.36
N LEU A 27 -21.03 -11.17 -7.32
CA LEU A 27 -21.34 -11.03 -8.73
C LEU A 27 -22.74 -11.53 -9.10
N THR A 28 -23.21 -12.60 -8.45
CA THR A 28 -24.47 -13.22 -8.78
C THR A 28 -25.68 -12.63 -8.02
N MET A 29 -25.46 -12.14 -6.80
CA MET A 29 -26.55 -11.67 -5.94
C MET A 29 -26.56 -10.14 -5.74
N ASN A 30 -25.41 -9.49 -5.75
CA ASN A 30 -25.26 -8.08 -5.38
C ASN A 30 -24.57 -7.20 -6.43
N GLY A 31 -24.19 -7.69 -7.61
CA GLY A 31 -23.36 -7.04 -8.61
C GLY A 31 -23.85 -5.70 -9.15
N VAL A 32 -24.18 -4.77 -8.26
CA VAL A 32 -24.77 -3.45 -8.53
C VAL A 32 -23.80 -2.31 -8.15
N ASN A 33 -24.06 -1.12 -8.69
CA ASN A 33 -23.26 0.05 -8.41
C ASN A 33 -23.55 0.59 -6.99
N VAL A 34 -22.48 0.88 -6.25
CA VAL A 34 -22.52 1.51 -4.94
C VAL A 34 -22.74 3.02 -5.09
N ASN A 35 -23.44 3.66 -4.15
CA ASN A 35 -23.68 5.11 -4.06
C ASN A 35 -24.56 5.75 -5.15
N ARG A 36 -25.29 4.97 -5.97
CA ARG A 36 -26.15 5.51 -7.01
C ARG A 36 -27.60 5.02 -6.97
N GLY A 37 -27.98 4.23 -5.99
CA GLY A 37 -29.35 3.68 -5.87
C GLY A 37 -29.84 3.63 -4.44
N CYS A 38 -31.15 3.85 -4.26
CA CYS A 38 -31.83 3.72 -2.95
C CYS A 38 -32.62 2.40 -2.90
N TYR A 39 -32.00 1.29 -3.33
CA TYR A 39 -32.62 -0.04 -3.33
C TYR A 39 -31.77 -1.03 -2.52
N SER A 40 -32.38 -2.11 -2.05
CA SER A 40 -31.79 -3.04 -1.06
C SER A 40 -30.42 -3.60 -1.47
N SER A 41 -30.24 -4.01 -2.73
CA SER A 41 -28.96 -4.56 -3.19
C SER A 41 -27.84 -3.49 -3.25
N ALA A 42 -28.16 -2.20 -3.44
CA ALA A 42 -27.17 -1.12 -3.35
C ALA A 42 -26.68 -0.95 -1.92
N TYR A 43 -27.58 -1.05 -0.94
CA TYR A 43 -27.19 -1.02 0.49
C TYR A 43 -26.37 -2.24 0.88
N SER A 44 -26.69 -3.43 0.38
CA SER A 44 -25.88 -4.64 0.63
C SER A 44 -24.47 -4.53 0.05
N ALA A 45 -24.32 -3.91 -1.13
CA ALA A 45 -23.02 -3.66 -1.73
C ALA A 45 -22.18 -2.62 -0.92
N GLU A 46 -22.85 -1.59 -0.40
CA GLU A 46 -22.21 -0.59 0.48
C GLU A 46 -21.78 -1.19 1.82
N GLU A 47 -22.57 -2.11 2.38
CA GLU A 47 -22.26 -2.84 3.60
C GLU A 47 -20.97 -3.64 3.49
N VAL A 48 -20.77 -4.38 2.39
CA VAL A 48 -19.53 -5.12 2.13
C VAL A 48 -18.30 -4.19 2.15
N ILE A 49 -18.40 -3.01 1.55
CA ILE A 49 -17.32 -2.02 1.55
C ILE A 49 -17.07 -1.49 2.97
N TYR A 50 -18.15 -1.21 3.70
CA TYR A 50 -18.06 -0.67 5.05
C TYR A 50 -17.43 -1.68 6.02
N GLU A 51 -17.90 -2.93 6.01
CA GLU A 51 -17.33 -4.01 6.81
C GLU A 51 -15.85 -4.25 6.50
N THR A 52 -15.49 -4.24 5.21
CA THR A 52 -14.08 -4.39 4.81
C THR A 52 -13.22 -3.26 5.35
N ARG A 53 -13.72 -2.01 5.34
CA ARG A 53 -13.03 -0.87 5.96
C ARG A 53 -12.88 -1.02 7.46
N GLN A 54 -13.90 -1.54 8.16
CA GLN A 54 -13.85 -1.79 9.59
C GLN A 54 -12.79 -2.84 9.93
N LEU A 55 -12.78 -3.98 9.23
CA LEU A 55 -11.82 -5.06 9.43
C LEU A 55 -10.38 -4.60 9.18
N LEU A 56 -10.16 -3.78 8.14
CA LEU A 56 -8.84 -3.21 7.87
C LEU A 56 -8.43 -2.18 8.94
N ALA A 57 -9.37 -1.36 9.40
CA ALA A 57 -9.10 -0.39 10.46
C ALA A 57 -8.75 -1.10 11.78
N GLU A 58 -9.43 -2.20 12.10
CA GLU A 58 -9.12 -3.05 13.25
C GLU A 58 -7.74 -3.71 13.12
N LEU A 59 -7.45 -4.33 11.96
CA LEU A 59 -6.18 -4.98 11.67
C LEU A 59 -4.98 -4.03 11.84
N PHE A 60 -5.13 -2.77 11.42
CA PHE A 60 -4.07 -1.76 11.51
C PHE A 60 -4.19 -0.83 12.72
N HIS A 61 -5.07 -1.16 13.70
CA HIS A 61 -5.32 -0.36 14.92
C HIS A 61 -5.68 1.11 14.61
N PHE A 62 -6.50 1.32 13.60
CA PHE A 62 -6.88 2.63 13.11
C PHE A 62 -8.31 2.98 13.52
N SER A 63 -8.51 4.13 14.15
CA SER A 63 -9.78 4.46 14.81
C SER A 63 -10.94 4.86 13.88
N LYS A 64 -10.66 5.19 12.61
CA LYS A 64 -11.65 5.77 11.69
C LYS A 64 -11.69 5.01 10.36
N CYS A 65 -12.53 3.98 10.26
CA CYS A 65 -12.66 3.15 9.06
C CYS A 65 -12.99 3.95 7.78
N LYS A 66 -13.65 5.12 7.91
CA LYS A 66 -13.93 6.02 6.78
C LYS A 66 -12.67 6.56 6.07
N ASN A 67 -11.52 6.53 6.74
CA ASN A 67 -10.25 6.96 6.16
C ASN A 67 -9.49 5.83 5.44
N VAL A 68 -10.04 4.61 5.42
CA VAL A 68 -9.54 3.51 4.59
C VAL A 68 -10.02 3.75 3.16
N ILE A 69 -9.09 4.00 2.26
CA ILE A 69 -9.37 4.31 0.85
C ILE A 69 -8.89 3.15 -0.03
N PHE A 70 -9.80 2.60 -0.83
CA PHE A 70 -9.43 1.55 -1.80
C PHE A 70 -8.90 2.16 -3.08
N THR A 71 -7.84 1.57 -3.61
CA THR A 71 -7.26 1.89 -4.91
C THR A 71 -7.08 0.60 -5.71
N PRO A 72 -6.93 0.66 -7.04
CA PRO A 72 -6.77 -0.54 -7.86
C PRO A 72 -5.54 -1.38 -7.50
N ASN A 73 -4.49 -0.75 -6.98
CA ASN A 73 -3.23 -1.41 -6.57
C ASN A 73 -2.37 -0.48 -5.72
N VAL A 74 -1.35 -1.04 -5.07
CA VAL A 74 -0.41 -0.30 -4.22
C VAL A 74 0.38 0.78 -4.99
N THR A 75 0.70 0.55 -6.26
CA THR A 75 1.39 1.55 -7.10
C THR A 75 0.56 2.83 -7.23
N THR A 76 -0.75 2.70 -7.43
CA THR A 76 -1.67 3.85 -7.46
C THR A 76 -1.74 4.54 -6.11
N SER A 77 -1.84 3.78 -5.01
CA SER A 77 -1.84 4.35 -3.65
C SER A 77 -0.59 5.17 -3.38
N LEU A 78 0.59 4.62 -3.68
CA LEU A 78 1.87 5.29 -3.49
C LEU A 78 1.99 6.57 -4.32
N ASN A 79 1.54 6.56 -5.58
CA ASN A 79 1.51 7.77 -6.41
C ASN A 79 0.58 8.83 -5.83
N PHE A 80 -0.60 8.47 -5.33
CA PHE A 80 -1.53 9.40 -4.71
C PHE A 80 -0.92 10.02 -3.46
N ILE A 81 -0.32 9.21 -2.59
CA ILE A 81 0.30 9.70 -1.35
C ILE A 81 1.49 10.60 -1.69
N LEU A 82 2.47 10.11 -2.44
CA LEU A 82 3.70 10.85 -2.68
C LEU A 82 3.44 12.16 -3.45
N LYS A 83 2.65 12.10 -4.52
CA LYS A 83 2.37 13.27 -5.36
C LYS A 83 1.35 14.24 -4.75
N GLY A 84 0.47 13.76 -3.87
CA GLY A 84 -0.52 14.59 -3.18
C GLY A 84 -0.01 15.23 -1.91
N PHE A 85 0.99 14.62 -1.26
CA PHE A 85 1.50 15.07 0.03
C PHE A 85 2.75 15.97 -0.09
N LEU A 86 3.68 15.63 -0.99
CA LEU A 86 4.96 16.32 -1.13
C LEU A 86 4.87 17.57 -2.00
N LYS A 87 5.66 18.57 -1.64
CA LYS A 87 5.77 19.87 -2.34
C LYS A 87 7.22 20.19 -2.67
N PRO A 88 7.50 21.04 -3.67
CA PRO A 88 8.85 21.54 -3.94
C PRO A 88 9.50 22.10 -2.67
N GLY A 89 10.74 21.69 -2.40
CA GLY A 89 11.49 22.00 -1.19
C GLY A 89 11.39 20.94 -0.10
N ASP A 90 10.44 20.01 -0.16
CA ASP A 90 10.35 18.89 0.78
C ASP A 90 11.47 17.87 0.53
N HIS A 91 11.82 17.18 1.60
CA HIS A 91 12.75 16.07 1.61
C HIS A 91 12.08 14.79 2.11
N ILE A 92 12.46 13.65 1.54
CA ILE A 92 12.03 12.32 2.02
C ILE A 92 13.22 11.36 2.14
N LEU A 93 13.10 10.42 3.05
CA LEU A 93 13.99 9.27 3.13
C LEU A 93 13.31 8.05 2.49
N VAL A 94 14.06 7.29 1.73
CA VAL A 94 13.59 6.01 1.15
C VAL A 94 14.57 4.90 1.50
N SER A 95 14.11 3.67 1.71
CA SER A 95 15.05 2.58 1.91
C SER A 95 15.86 2.31 0.63
N ALA A 96 17.09 1.79 0.76
CA ALA A 96 17.89 1.42 -0.39
C ALA A 96 17.30 0.22 -1.18
N MET A 97 16.39 -0.53 -0.55
CA MET A 97 15.74 -1.73 -1.11
C MET A 97 14.36 -1.45 -1.70
N GLU A 98 13.98 -0.18 -1.89
CA GLU A 98 12.64 0.17 -2.34
C GLU A 98 12.26 -0.42 -3.70
N HIS A 99 10.97 -0.80 -3.78
CA HIS A 99 10.36 -1.25 -5.02
C HIS A 99 10.18 -0.09 -6.02
N ASN A 100 10.16 -0.42 -7.31
CA ASN A 100 9.95 0.56 -8.39
C ASN A 100 8.65 1.38 -8.24
N ALA A 101 7.63 0.86 -7.57
CA ALA A 101 6.39 1.59 -7.28
C ALA A 101 6.62 2.83 -6.41
N VAL A 102 7.68 2.83 -5.59
CA VAL A 102 8.15 3.98 -4.79
C VAL A 102 9.19 4.79 -5.59
N MET A 103 10.21 4.13 -6.11
CA MET A 103 11.34 4.86 -6.70
C MET A 103 10.99 5.64 -7.97
N ARG A 104 10.09 5.13 -8.82
CA ARG A 104 9.68 5.85 -10.03
C ARG A 104 9.01 7.20 -9.73
N PRO A 105 7.95 7.28 -8.88
CA PRO A 105 7.39 8.57 -8.51
C PRO A 105 8.38 9.46 -7.73
N VAL A 106 9.24 8.91 -6.88
CA VAL A 106 10.26 9.68 -6.15
C VAL A 106 11.24 10.37 -7.11
N VAL A 107 11.78 9.64 -8.09
CA VAL A 107 12.68 10.21 -9.11
C VAL A 107 11.95 11.27 -9.96
N GLN A 108 10.68 11.03 -10.30
CA GLN A 108 9.87 12.04 -10.99
C GLN A 108 9.69 13.30 -10.15
N LEU A 109 9.40 13.17 -8.86
CA LEU A 109 9.23 14.29 -7.94
C LEU A 109 10.54 15.06 -7.70
N ALA A 110 11.68 14.39 -7.80
CA ALA A 110 12.99 15.06 -7.72
C ALA A 110 13.17 16.11 -8.82
N SER A 111 12.66 15.86 -10.03
CA SER A 111 12.67 16.86 -11.11
C SER A 111 11.73 18.06 -10.85
N LEU A 112 10.86 17.96 -9.85
CA LEU A 112 9.94 19.01 -9.41
C LEU A 112 10.40 19.72 -8.14
N GLY A 113 11.64 19.48 -7.69
CA GLY A 113 12.24 20.16 -6.56
C GLY A 113 12.03 19.48 -5.20
N ILE A 114 11.64 18.20 -5.18
CA ILE A 114 11.63 17.37 -3.97
C ILE A 114 12.96 16.61 -3.89
N SER A 115 13.65 16.67 -2.76
CA SER A 115 14.88 15.94 -2.54
C SER A 115 14.63 14.60 -1.84
N PHE A 116 15.52 13.62 -2.05
CA PHE A 116 15.47 12.37 -1.32
C PHE A 116 16.85 11.82 -1.03
N ASP A 117 16.99 11.16 0.12
CA ASP A 117 18.14 10.36 0.46
C ASP A 117 17.75 8.88 0.67
N ARG A 118 18.69 8.00 0.43
CA ARG A 118 18.52 6.56 0.64
C ARG A 118 19.07 6.14 1.98
N ILE A 119 18.25 5.51 2.80
CA ILE A 119 18.67 4.84 4.01
C ILE A 119 19.46 3.59 3.59
N PRO A 120 20.75 3.48 3.93
CA PRO A 120 21.56 2.34 3.53
C PRO A 120 21.09 1.03 4.16
N CYS A 121 21.34 -0.07 3.48
CA CYS A 121 21.07 -1.42 3.95
C CYS A 121 22.37 -2.22 4.06
N ARG A 122 22.37 -3.23 4.93
CA ARG A 122 23.44 -4.23 5.03
C ARG A 122 23.41 -5.17 3.84
N THR A 123 24.39 -6.04 3.72
CA THR A 123 24.49 -7.02 2.61
C THR A 123 23.36 -8.05 2.61
N ASP A 124 22.73 -8.27 3.75
CA ASP A 124 21.54 -9.13 3.89
C ASP A 124 20.23 -8.42 3.55
N GLY A 125 20.28 -7.13 3.20
CA GLY A 125 19.11 -6.30 2.88
C GLY A 125 18.48 -5.60 4.09
N SER A 126 18.91 -5.89 5.31
CA SER A 126 18.40 -5.21 6.51
C SER A 126 18.80 -3.74 6.54
N MET A 127 17.86 -2.86 6.89
CA MET A 127 18.08 -1.42 6.94
C MET A 127 18.99 -1.05 8.13
N ILE A 128 19.91 -0.11 7.93
CA ILE A 128 20.79 0.43 8.97
C ILE A 128 20.04 1.58 9.67
N LEU A 129 19.33 1.23 10.76
CA LEU A 129 18.44 2.17 11.46
C LEU A 129 19.18 3.37 12.05
N GLU A 130 20.44 3.18 12.48
CA GLU A 130 21.29 4.22 13.06
C GLU A 130 21.55 5.37 12.06
N LYS A 131 21.46 5.07 10.76
CA LYS A 131 21.64 6.07 9.71
C LYS A 131 20.38 6.91 9.44
N VAL A 132 19.23 6.49 9.93
CA VAL A 132 17.97 7.24 9.70
C VAL A 132 18.07 8.62 10.35
N GLU A 133 18.49 8.68 11.62
CA GLU A 133 18.60 9.95 12.38
C GLU A 133 19.59 10.91 11.72
N GLU A 134 20.73 10.40 11.22
CA GLU A 134 21.75 11.21 10.55
C GLU A 134 21.25 11.84 9.23
N LEU A 135 20.28 11.21 8.58
CA LEU A 135 19.74 11.64 7.28
C LEU A 135 18.52 12.56 7.42
N ILE A 136 17.90 12.64 8.62
CA ILE A 136 16.76 13.52 8.85
C ILE A 136 17.21 14.99 8.79
N ARG A 137 16.46 15.79 8.04
CA ARG A 137 16.65 17.25 7.88
C ARG A 137 15.38 17.99 8.32
N PRO A 138 15.45 19.30 8.59
CA PRO A 138 14.25 20.10 8.88
C PRO A 138 13.15 19.97 7.83
N GLU A 139 13.51 19.79 6.56
CA GLU A 139 12.62 19.65 5.42
C GLU A 139 12.09 18.21 5.24
N THR A 140 12.56 17.24 6.04
CA THR A 140 12.11 15.85 5.94
C THR A 140 10.64 15.73 6.32
N LYS A 141 9.81 15.30 5.38
CA LYS A 141 8.36 15.16 5.53
C LYS A 141 7.90 13.73 5.67
N ALA A 142 8.64 12.78 5.13
CA ALA A 142 8.27 11.37 5.19
C ALA A 142 9.49 10.45 5.13
N ILE A 143 9.31 9.26 5.67
CA ILE A 143 10.19 8.11 5.49
C ILE A 143 9.35 7.02 4.83
N VAL A 144 9.85 6.49 3.72
CA VAL A 144 9.17 5.44 2.95
C VAL A 144 10.04 4.20 2.97
N THR A 145 9.50 3.12 3.51
CA THR A 145 10.22 1.86 3.66
C THR A 145 9.38 0.67 3.28
N LEU A 146 9.98 -0.36 2.74
CA LEU A 146 9.36 -1.67 2.58
C LEU A 146 9.04 -2.28 3.95
N HIS A 147 7.88 -2.91 4.07
CA HIS A 147 7.57 -3.76 5.22
C HIS A 147 8.30 -5.11 5.13
N ALA A 148 8.35 -5.66 3.91
CA ALA A 148 9.13 -6.85 3.59
C ALA A 148 9.57 -6.77 2.12
N SER A 149 10.84 -7.01 1.83
CA SER A 149 11.34 -6.99 0.46
C SER A 149 10.75 -8.15 -0.36
N ASN A 150 10.23 -7.83 -1.55
CA ASN A 150 9.78 -8.84 -2.51
C ASN A 150 10.94 -9.65 -3.13
N VAL A 151 12.18 -9.25 -2.89
CA VAL A 151 13.39 -9.90 -3.44
C VAL A 151 14.06 -10.79 -2.40
N CYS A 152 14.35 -10.27 -1.21
CA CYS A 152 15.09 -10.98 -0.16
C CYS A 152 14.26 -11.29 1.09
N GLY A 153 13.06 -10.73 1.23
CA GLY A 153 12.15 -11.01 2.35
C GLY A 153 12.53 -10.30 3.67
N THR A 154 13.54 -9.43 3.63
CA THR A 154 13.96 -8.62 4.81
C THR A 154 13.06 -7.43 5.00
#